data_d9921bceab75b7c33a7b6eba302abc6e
#
_entry.id   d9921bceab75b7c33a7b6eba302abc6e
#
_cell.length_a   1.000
_cell.length_b   1.000
_cell.length_c   1.000
_cell.angle_alpha   90.00
_cell.angle_beta   90.00
_cell.angle_gamma   90.00
#
_symmetry.space_group_name_H-M   'P 1'
#
loop_
_entity.id
_entity.type
_entity.pdbx_description
1 polymer ?
#
loop_
_entity_poly.entity_id
_entity_poly.type
_entity_poly.pdbx_seq_one_letter_code
_entity_poly.pdbx_strand_id
1 'polypeptide(L)'
;VTGSKDEALVCITENDACGVDAIQAVLGCSLGKGNLLYRNTGKSAYTFIRRDTGRAVRFYMKKRNPGMEKEEYYQYLLECPVEEVFDYKETQVQLPERARIFRNVTCEICGEDAPEHRMRLQDGKKVCMDCFKEYTRGW
;
A
#
# COMPACT_ATOMS: atom_id res chain seq x y z
N VAL A 1 15.61 -3.17 14.34
CA VAL A 1 15.48 -2.46 13.06
C VAL A 1 15.36 -0.98 13.37
N THR A 2 16.29 -0.15 12.93
CA THR A 2 16.32 1.28 13.23
C THR A 2 15.53 2.06 12.18
N GLY A 3 14.62 2.93 12.61
CA GLY A 3 13.61 3.60 11.77
C GLY A 3 14.13 4.34 10.52
N SER A 4 15.37 4.82 10.50
CA SER A 4 15.94 5.50 9.33
C SER A 4 16.32 4.57 8.18
N LYS A 5 16.58 3.29 8.46
CA LYS A 5 16.83 2.28 7.43
C LYS A 5 15.57 1.71 6.83
N ASP A 6 14.47 1.73 7.58
CA ASP A 6 13.18 1.14 7.18
C ASP A 6 12.50 1.93 6.06
N GLU A 7 12.72 3.24 5.98
CA GLU A 7 12.15 4.07 4.91
C GLU A 7 12.91 3.96 3.57
N ALA A 8 14.04 3.27 3.54
CA ALA A 8 14.80 3.05 2.30
C ALA A 8 14.06 2.10 1.33
N LEU A 9 13.21 1.23 1.86
CA LEU A 9 12.37 0.33 1.08
C LEU A 9 10.93 0.86 1.03
N VAL A 10 10.37 0.90 -0.17
CA VAL A 10 8.96 1.22 -0.42
C VAL A 10 8.30 0.01 -1.05
N CYS A 11 7.09 -0.32 -0.60
CA CYS A 11 6.25 -1.33 -1.21
C CYS A 11 5.01 -0.71 -1.82
N ILE A 12 4.72 -1.04 -3.07
CA ILE A 12 3.41 -0.80 -3.70
C ILE A 12 2.70 -2.15 -3.75
N THR A 13 1.66 -2.31 -2.92
CA THR A 13 0.79 -3.49 -2.97
C THR A 13 -0.36 -3.27 -3.94
N GLU A 14 -0.68 -4.31 -4.72
CA GLU A 14 -1.81 -4.27 -5.65
C GLU A 14 -3.07 -4.94 -5.08
N ASN A 15 -3.02 -5.37 -3.83
CA ASN A 15 -4.15 -5.95 -3.08
C ASN A 15 -4.07 -5.55 -1.60
N ASP A 16 -5.13 -5.85 -0.86
CA ASP A 16 -5.31 -5.64 0.57
C ASP A 16 -5.48 -6.97 1.34
N ALA A 17 -4.95 -8.06 0.80
CA ALA A 17 -5.02 -9.38 1.41
C ALA A 17 -3.93 -9.60 2.47
N CYS A 18 -4.02 -10.68 3.22
CA CYS A 18 -3.17 -11.02 4.36
C CYS A 18 -1.65 -11.04 4.07
N GLY A 19 -1.23 -11.20 2.81
CA GLY A 19 0.18 -11.06 2.43
C GLY A 19 0.77 -9.67 2.73
N VAL A 20 -0.08 -8.65 2.81
CA VAL A 20 0.31 -7.28 3.19
C VAL A 20 0.77 -7.21 4.63
N ASP A 21 0.16 -8.00 5.54
CA ASP A 21 0.55 -8.05 6.95
C ASP A 21 1.98 -8.59 7.11
N ALA A 22 2.34 -9.60 6.32
CA ALA A 22 3.71 -10.11 6.29
C ALA A 22 4.71 -9.05 5.79
N ILE A 23 4.36 -8.26 4.79
CA ILE A 23 5.19 -7.16 4.29
C ILE A 23 5.38 -6.11 5.38
N GLN A 24 4.36 -5.77 6.13
CA GLN A 24 4.45 -4.83 7.25
C GLN A 24 5.34 -5.38 8.37
N ALA A 25 5.12 -6.63 8.77
CA ALA A 25 5.82 -7.24 9.89
C ALA A 25 7.29 -7.53 9.58
N VAL A 26 7.59 -8.06 8.40
CA VAL A 26 8.94 -8.53 8.04
C VAL A 26 9.78 -7.43 7.40
N LEU A 27 9.21 -6.63 6.52
CA LEU A 27 9.93 -5.62 5.75
C LEU A 27 9.77 -4.21 6.31
N GLY A 28 8.89 -4.01 7.28
CA GLY A 28 8.67 -2.72 7.92
C GLY A 28 8.01 -1.68 7.00
N CYS A 29 7.44 -2.09 5.88
CA CYS A 29 6.65 -1.20 5.03
C CYS A 29 5.24 -1.06 5.60
N SER A 30 4.85 0.14 6.02
CA SER A 30 3.54 0.37 6.64
C SER A 30 2.88 1.66 6.14
N LEU A 31 1.55 1.73 6.27
CA LEU A 31 0.79 2.94 5.92
C LEU A 31 1.23 4.14 6.75
N GLY A 32 1.43 3.94 8.06
CA GLY A 32 1.82 5.01 8.98
C GLY A 32 3.19 5.61 8.68
N LYS A 33 4.14 4.82 8.19
CA LYS A 33 5.44 5.32 7.73
C LYS A 33 5.39 5.96 6.34
N GLY A 34 4.31 5.75 5.59
CA GLY A 34 4.18 6.23 4.22
C GLY A 34 5.05 5.50 3.19
N ASN A 35 5.57 4.33 3.53
CA ASN A 35 6.37 3.49 2.64
C ASN A 35 5.64 2.20 2.21
N LEU A 36 4.36 2.08 2.54
CA LEU A 36 3.43 1.11 1.96
C LEU A 36 2.34 1.87 1.21
N LEU A 37 2.27 1.67 -0.09
CA LEU A 37 1.31 2.33 -0.96
C LEU A 37 0.34 1.30 -1.54
N TYR A 38 -0.93 1.65 -1.58
CA TYR A 38 -1.97 0.77 -2.11
C TYR A 38 -2.41 1.22 -3.51
N ARG A 39 -2.28 0.33 -4.46
CA ARG A 39 -2.79 0.47 -5.83
C ARG A 39 -3.86 -0.58 -6.06
N ASN A 40 -5.11 -0.19 -5.97
CA ASN A 40 -6.26 -1.10 -6.02
C ASN A 40 -6.47 -1.70 -7.42
N THR A 41 -5.68 -2.72 -7.77
CA THR A 41 -5.88 -3.53 -8.99
C THR A 41 -6.43 -4.93 -8.67
N GLY A 42 -6.43 -5.33 -7.39
CA GLY A 42 -6.85 -6.65 -6.93
C GLY A 42 -5.91 -7.80 -7.31
N LYS A 43 -4.72 -7.50 -7.84
CA LYS A 43 -3.74 -8.53 -8.24
C LYS A 43 -2.89 -8.95 -7.04
N SER A 44 -2.58 -10.24 -6.93
CA SER A 44 -1.60 -10.74 -5.94
C SER A 44 -0.19 -10.35 -6.35
N ALA A 45 0.08 -9.05 -6.34
CA ALA A 45 1.31 -8.47 -6.82
C ALA A 45 1.82 -7.36 -5.90
N TYR A 46 3.14 -7.27 -5.81
CA TYR A 46 3.86 -6.34 -4.96
C TYR A 46 5.06 -5.78 -5.71
N THR A 47 5.25 -4.48 -5.66
CA THR A 47 6.43 -3.84 -6.23
C THR A 47 7.27 -3.26 -5.11
N PHE A 48 8.51 -3.71 -4.98
CA PHE A 48 9.47 -3.20 -4.01
C PHE A 48 10.43 -2.26 -4.72
N ILE A 49 10.64 -1.10 -4.12
CA ILE A 49 11.50 -0.04 -4.65
C ILE A 49 12.52 0.33 -3.59
N ARG A 50 13.78 0.35 -3.94
CA ARG A 50 14.85 0.90 -3.09
C ARG A 50 15.05 2.37 -3.40
N ARG A 51 14.90 3.24 -2.39
CA ARG A 51 15.06 4.69 -2.55
C ARG A 51 16.48 5.13 -2.88
N ASP A 52 17.47 4.40 -2.39
CA ASP A 52 18.89 4.72 -2.60
C ASP A 52 19.37 4.47 -4.03
N THR A 53 18.86 3.42 -4.67
CA THR A 53 19.28 3.01 -6.01
C THR A 53 18.24 3.28 -7.09
N GLY A 54 16.98 3.52 -6.70
CA GLY A 54 15.84 3.61 -7.62
C GLY A 54 15.46 2.27 -8.25
N ARG A 55 16.13 1.17 -7.89
CA ARG A 55 15.77 -0.16 -8.41
C ARG A 55 14.41 -0.58 -7.91
N ALA A 56 13.61 -1.10 -8.83
CA ALA A 56 12.29 -1.62 -8.54
C ALA A 56 12.12 -3.02 -9.12
N VAL A 57 11.55 -3.92 -8.31
CA VAL A 57 11.22 -5.29 -8.71
C VAL A 57 9.77 -5.56 -8.37
N ARG A 58 9.01 -6.03 -9.34
CA ARG A 58 7.62 -6.43 -9.17
C ARG A 58 7.52 -7.95 -9.09
N PHE A 59 6.91 -8.42 -8.01
CA PHE A 59 6.56 -9.82 -7.78
C PHE A 59 5.07 -10.03 -8.05
N TYR A 60 4.73 -11.12 -8.71
CA TYR A 60 3.37 -11.57 -8.94
C TYR A 60 3.23 -13.02 -8.49
N MET A 61 2.30 -13.29 -7.60
CA MET A 61 2.06 -14.64 -7.10
C MET A 61 1.38 -15.49 -8.16
N LYS A 62 1.99 -16.63 -8.47
CA LYS A 62 1.46 -17.59 -9.43
C LYS A 62 0.19 -18.25 -8.90
N LYS A 63 -0.65 -18.73 -9.80
CA LYS A 63 -1.84 -19.46 -9.44
C LYS A 63 -1.46 -20.76 -8.73
N ARG A 64 -2.17 -21.07 -7.65
CA ARG A 64 -2.09 -22.37 -7.00
C ARG A 64 -2.45 -23.47 -7.99
N ASN A 65 -1.74 -24.61 -7.90
CA ASN A 65 -2.13 -25.83 -8.59
C ASN A 65 -3.48 -26.32 -8.04
N PRO A 66 -4.55 -26.40 -8.86
CA PRO A 66 -5.89 -26.77 -8.37
C PRO A 66 -6.00 -28.22 -7.87
N GLY A 67 -5.02 -29.09 -8.21
CA GLY A 67 -4.98 -30.49 -7.74
C GLY A 67 -4.33 -30.68 -6.37
N MET A 68 -3.88 -29.63 -5.70
CA MET A 68 -3.18 -29.71 -4.43
C MET A 68 -4.12 -29.37 -3.27
N GLU A 69 -4.24 -30.25 -2.27
CA GLU A 69 -4.99 -29.99 -1.05
C GLU A 69 -4.37 -28.84 -0.26
N LYS A 70 -5.15 -28.23 0.67
CA LYS A 70 -4.74 -27.01 1.37
C LYS A 70 -3.49 -27.22 2.23
N GLU A 71 -3.46 -28.30 2.98
CA GLU A 71 -2.35 -28.66 3.88
C GLU A 71 -1.07 -28.99 3.08
N GLU A 72 -1.23 -29.74 2.01
CA GLU A 72 -0.15 -30.06 1.07
C GLU A 72 0.42 -28.78 0.42
N TYR A 73 -0.45 -27.85 0.05
CA TYR A 73 -0.03 -26.56 -0.51
C TYR A 73 0.76 -25.73 0.50
N TYR A 74 0.37 -25.71 1.77
CA TYR A 74 1.15 -25.00 2.79
C TYR A 74 2.52 -25.61 2.99
N GLN A 75 2.63 -26.92 3.04
CA GLN A 75 3.91 -27.60 3.13
C GLN A 75 4.78 -27.31 1.90
N TYR A 76 4.20 -27.36 0.72
CA TYR A 76 4.86 -27.00 -0.51
C TYR A 76 5.43 -25.57 -0.47
N LEU A 77 4.65 -24.59 -0.02
CA LEU A 77 5.11 -23.19 0.08
C LEU A 77 6.31 -22.99 1.03
N LEU A 78 6.44 -23.85 2.04
CA LEU A 78 7.56 -23.77 2.99
C LEU A 78 8.86 -24.33 2.42
N GLU A 79 8.78 -25.22 1.44
CA GLU A 79 9.92 -26.01 0.93
C GLU A 79 10.33 -25.63 -0.49
N CYS A 80 9.41 -25.07 -1.29
CA CYS A 80 9.68 -24.80 -2.70
C CYS A 80 10.53 -23.55 -2.91
N PRO A 81 11.30 -23.48 -4.00
CA PRO A 81 11.98 -22.28 -4.42
C PRO A 81 11.01 -21.11 -4.67
N VAL A 82 11.45 -19.89 -4.39
CA VAL A 82 10.59 -18.68 -4.55
C VAL A 82 10.11 -18.50 -5.99
N GLU A 83 10.88 -18.92 -6.97
CA GLU A 83 10.57 -18.87 -8.40
C GLU A 83 9.39 -19.76 -8.79
N GLU A 84 9.07 -20.77 -7.99
CA GLU A 84 7.87 -21.59 -8.19
C GLU A 84 6.59 -20.90 -7.72
N VAL A 85 6.71 -20.01 -6.74
CA VAL A 85 5.58 -19.28 -6.14
C VAL A 85 5.35 -17.94 -6.81
N PHE A 86 6.44 -17.25 -7.16
CA PHE A 86 6.38 -15.91 -7.73
C PHE A 86 7.06 -15.81 -9.08
N ASP A 87 6.40 -15.12 -10.00
CA ASP A 87 7.07 -14.47 -11.12
C ASP A 87 7.58 -13.11 -10.66
N TYR A 88 8.80 -12.74 -11.03
CA TYR A 88 9.34 -11.42 -10.73
C TYR A 88 10.02 -10.82 -11.95
N LYS A 89 9.97 -9.51 -12.02
CA LYS A 89 10.64 -8.74 -13.08
C LYS A 89 11.13 -7.41 -12.56
N GLU A 90 12.28 -6.99 -13.03
CA GLU A 90 12.68 -5.60 -12.88
C GLU A 90 11.70 -4.70 -13.62
N THR A 91 11.35 -3.59 -13.00
CA THR A 91 10.41 -2.62 -13.55
C THR A 91 10.92 -1.21 -13.29
N GLN A 92 10.44 -0.27 -14.07
CA GLN A 92 10.67 1.15 -13.81
C GLN A 92 9.40 1.75 -13.26
N VAL A 93 9.49 2.31 -12.07
CA VAL A 93 8.39 2.99 -11.41
C VAL A 93 8.88 4.34 -10.94
N GLN A 94 8.07 5.36 -11.13
CA GLN A 94 8.36 6.65 -10.53
C GLN A 94 8.43 6.50 -9.01
N LEU A 95 9.56 6.89 -8.43
CA LEU A 95 9.74 6.81 -6.98
C LEU A 95 8.72 7.69 -6.28
N PRO A 96 7.89 7.13 -5.38
CA PRO A 96 6.92 7.92 -4.64
C PRO A 96 7.62 8.95 -3.75
N GLU A 97 7.00 10.10 -3.57
CA GLU A 97 7.46 11.10 -2.60
C GLU A 97 7.50 10.47 -1.19
N ARG A 98 8.35 11.03 -0.34
CA ARG A 98 8.29 10.70 1.10
C ARG A 98 7.02 11.28 1.71
N ALA A 99 6.50 10.60 2.74
CA ALA A 99 5.39 11.13 3.51
C ALA A 99 5.73 12.52 4.07
N ARG A 100 4.78 13.44 3.99
CA ARG A 100 4.90 14.80 4.52
C ARG A 100 3.94 15.01 5.68
N ILE A 101 4.34 15.85 6.60
CA ILE A 101 3.47 16.31 7.69
C ILE A 101 2.74 17.56 7.21
N PHE A 102 1.42 17.55 7.34
CA PHE A 102 0.55 18.66 6.99
C PHE A 102 -0.02 19.30 8.24
N ARG A 103 -0.45 20.56 8.16
CA ARG A 103 -1.20 21.22 9.23
C ARG A 103 -2.56 20.58 9.38
N ASN A 104 -3.00 20.46 10.63
CA ASN A 104 -4.39 20.10 10.91
C ASN A 104 -5.30 21.29 10.73
N VAL A 105 -6.49 21.05 10.22
CA VAL A 105 -7.57 22.01 10.03
C VAL A 105 -8.82 21.43 10.65
N THR A 106 -9.51 22.23 11.47
CA THR A 106 -10.75 21.80 12.10
C THR A 106 -11.90 21.83 11.11
N CYS A 107 -12.65 20.74 11.03
CA CYS A 107 -13.87 20.65 10.23
C CYS A 107 -14.95 21.55 10.81
N GLU A 108 -15.52 22.45 10.01
CA GLU A 108 -16.57 23.39 10.44
C GLU A 108 -17.95 22.75 10.60
N ILE A 109 -18.08 21.42 10.31
CA ILE A 109 -19.33 20.68 10.51
C ILE A 109 -19.23 19.79 11.75
N CYS A 110 -18.27 18.86 11.84
CA CYS A 110 -18.15 17.92 12.96
C CYS A 110 -17.20 18.39 14.07
N GLY A 111 -16.38 19.40 13.84
CA GLY A 111 -15.40 19.89 14.81
C GLY A 111 -14.15 19.06 14.98
N GLU A 112 -13.98 17.99 14.21
CA GLU A 112 -12.80 17.14 14.23
C GLU A 112 -11.69 17.68 13.35
N ASP A 113 -10.44 17.45 13.75
CA ASP A 113 -9.27 17.87 13.00
C ASP A 113 -8.88 16.85 11.94
N ALA A 114 -8.53 17.33 10.75
CA ALA A 114 -7.93 16.53 9.70
C ALA A 114 -6.80 17.30 9.01
N PRO A 115 -5.80 16.62 8.42
CA PRO A 115 -4.73 17.31 7.70
C PRO A 115 -5.29 18.09 6.50
N GLU A 116 -4.72 19.29 6.25
CA GLU A 116 -5.22 20.25 5.25
C GLU A 116 -5.42 19.65 3.85
N HIS A 117 -4.58 18.69 3.43
CA HIS A 117 -4.71 18.04 2.12
C HIS A 117 -5.93 17.11 2.03
N ARG A 118 -6.56 16.76 3.17
CA ARG A 118 -7.79 15.95 3.27
C ARG A 118 -9.04 16.81 3.47
N MET A 119 -8.88 18.13 3.52
CA MET A 119 -10.02 19.03 3.62
C MET A 119 -10.59 19.37 2.24
N ARG A 120 -11.86 19.71 2.23
CA ARG A 120 -12.59 20.21 1.06
C ARG A 120 -13.27 21.51 1.41
N LEU A 121 -13.50 22.34 0.40
CA LEU A 121 -14.32 23.53 0.54
C LEU A 121 -15.74 23.22 0.03
N GLN A 122 -16.75 23.38 0.85
CA GLN A 122 -18.15 23.19 0.49
C GLN A 122 -19.01 24.24 1.17
N ASP A 123 -19.84 24.95 0.40
CA ASP A 123 -20.69 26.03 0.88
C ASP A 123 -19.95 27.10 1.70
N GLY A 124 -18.71 27.40 1.28
CA GLY A 124 -17.83 28.36 1.95
C GLY A 124 -17.16 27.84 3.22
N LYS A 125 -17.41 26.59 3.62
CA LYS A 125 -16.85 25.95 4.83
C LYS A 125 -15.74 24.97 4.51
N LYS A 126 -14.77 24.87 5.41
CA LYS A 126 -13.75 23.81 5.38
C LYS A 126 -14.34 22.57 6.03
N VAL A 127 -14.46 21.48 5.28
CA VAL A 127 -15.09 20.24 5.73
C VAL A 127 -14.15 19.06 5.54
N CYS A 128 -14.16 18.11 6.47
CA CYS A 128 -13.41 16.84 6.30
C CYS A 128 -14.06 15.94 5.24
N MET A 129 -13.33 14.90 4.84
CA MET A 129 -13.81 13.98 3.81
C MET A 129 -15.11 13.24 4.20
N ASP A 130 -15.32 13.02 5.49
CA ASP A 130 -16.53 12.37 6.00
C ASP A 130 -17.76 13.29 5.94
N CYS A 131 -17.57 14.58 6.22
CA CYS A 131 -18.62 15.59 6.14
C CYS A 131 -18.87 16.13 4.71
N PHE A 132 -17.92 15.94 3.81
CA PHE A 132 -18.01 16.39 2.44
C PHE A 132 -19.08 15.60 1.67
N LYS A 133 -19.99 16.30 0.99
CA LYS A 133 -21.02 15.68 0.15
C LYS A 133 -20.69 15.95 -1.31
N GLU A 134 -20.37 14.90 -2.04
CA GLU A 134 -20.14 15.01 -3.47
C GLU A 134 -21.43 15.39 -4.19
N TYR A 135 -21.32 16.37 -5.07
CA TYR A 135 -22.46 16.79 -5.91
C TYR A 135 -22.41 16.08 -7.25
N THR A 136 -23.24 15.08 -7.42
CA THR A 136 -23.31 14.25 -8.64
C THR A 136 -24.56 14.49 -9.48
N ARG A 137 -25.46 15.35 -9.06
CA ARG A 137 -26.83 15.53 -9.64
C ARG A 137 -27.67 14.24 -9.65
N GLY A 138 -27.26 13.25 -8.82
CA GLY A 138 -27.92 11.94 -8.76
C GLY A 138 -27.48 10.94 -9.82
N TRP A 139 -26.37 11.21 -10.50
CA TRP A 139 -25.75 10.30 -11.47
C TRP A 139 -24.56 9.53 -10.88
#